data_ee50d5de1c860a573a0e42d967b8af36
#
_entry.id   ee50d5de1c860a573a0e42d967b8af36
#
_cell.length_a   1.000
_cell.length_b   1.000
_cell.length_c   1.000
_cell.angle_alpha   90.00
_cell.angle_beta   90.00
_cell.angle_gamma   90.00
#
_symmetry.space_group_name_H-M   'P 1'
#
loop_
_entity.id
_entity.type
_entity.pdbx_description
1 polymer ?
#
loop_
_entity_poly.entity_id
_entity_poly.type
_entity_poly.pdbx_seq_one_letter_code
_entity_poly.pdbx_strand_id
1 'polypeptide(L)'
;MIRAHKIRLNPTVEQAAWLTQCCHVNRAAFNWGLAEWKRQYQDGQKPSAMQIKKKWNAEIDEARPWARETCRDAYASAFESLGDAFVRFFRGQNDYPSFKKRGKSRMSFTLANDKFAVEGHDAKLPKIGVVNMAEVLRFVGKIVKGTVSLKAGRWYLSITVETPDVQRAK
;
A
#
# COMPACT_ATOMS: atom_id res chain seq x y z
N MET A 1 -8.16 -19.26 7.00
CA MET A 1 -7.78 -18.27 8.03
C MET A 1 -6.79 -17.28 7.45
N ILE A 2 -6.97 -16.02 7.70
CA ILE A 2 -6.05 -14.96 7.26
C ILE A 2 -4.97 -14.74 8.32
N ARG A 3 -3.70 -14.84 7.91
CA ARG A 3 -2.55 -14.62 8.78
C ARG A 3 -1.58 -13.65 8.12
N ALA A 4 -0.86 -12.89 8.92
CA ALA A 4 0.16 -11.96 8.45
C ALA A 4 1.51 -12.26 9.11
N HIS A 5 2.58 -12.17 8.31
CA HIS A 5 3.95 -12.31 8.78
C HIS A 5 4.73 -11.06 8.36
N LYS A 6 5.15 -10.28 9.33
CA LYS A 6 5.98 -9.09 9.11
C LYS A 6 7.45 -9.46 9.12
N ILE A 7 8.10 -9.33 7.98
CA ILE A 7 9.48 -9.72 7.75
C ILE A 7 10.33 -8.49 7.50
N ARG A 8 11.49 -8.40 8.16
CA ARG A 8 12.44 -7.34 7.90
C ARG A 8 13.10 -7.53 6.54
N LEU A 9 13.17 -6.44 5.77
CA LEU A 9 13.89 -6.37 4.52
C LEU A 9 15.29 -5.78 4.74
N ASN A 10 16.24 -6.22 3.92
CA ASN A 10 17.60 -5.68 3.86
C ASN A 10 17.85 -5.12 2.44
N PRO A 11 17.24 -3.98 2.09
CA PRO A 11 17.43 -3.40 0.76
C PRO A 11 18.82 -2.78 0.61
N THR A 12 19.30 -2.73 -0.63
CA THR A 12 20.44 -1.89 -0.99
C THR A 12 20.07 -0.41 -0.86
N VAL A 13 21.06 0.47 -0.91
CA VAL A 13 20.82 1.93 -0.86
C VAL A 13 19.90 2.38 -1.98
N GLU A 14 20.10 1.88 -3.20
CA GLU A 14 19.26 2.22 -4.35
C GLU A 14 17.83 1.66 -4.22
N GLN A 15 17.71 0.44 -3.73
CA GLN A 15 16.40 -0.17 -3.46
C GLN A 15 15.64 0.61 -2.38
N ALA A 16 16.31 0.99 -1.28
CA ALA A 16 15.71 1.80 -0.22
C ALA A 16 15.25 3.18 -0.70
N ALA A 17 16.02 3.82 -1.59
CA ALA A 17 15.64 5.09 -2.20
C ALA A 17 14.36 4.96 -3.02
N TRP A 18 14.22 3.90 -3.82
CA TRP A 18 13.02 3.64 -4.61
C TRP A 18 11.80 3.34 -3.71
N LEU A 19 11.98 2.53 -2.67
CA LEU A 19 10.92 2.24 -1.69
C LEU A 19 10.43 3.51 -1.00
N THR A 20 11.36 4.41 -0.67
CA THR A 20 11.04 5.73 -0.11
C THR A 20 10.20 6.56 -1.07
N GLN A 21 10.54 6.58 -2.35
CA GLN A 21 9.72 7.27 -3.37
C GLN A 21 8.31 6.68 -3.46
N CYS A 22 8.17 5.36 -3.42
CA CYS A 22 6.86 4.71 -3.41
C CYS A 22 6.00 5.18 -2.24
N CYS A 23 6.58 5.30 -1.05
CA CYS A 23 5.87 5.80 0.13
C CYS A 23 5.46 7.28 -0.03
N HIS A 24 6.31 8.11 -0.63
CA HIS A 24 5.98 9.51 -0.91
C HIS A 24 4.86 9.64 -1.94
N VAL A 25 4.89 8.84 -2.99
CA VAL A 25 3.81 8.78 -4.00
C VAL A 25 2.50 8.31 -3.37
N ASN A 26 2.55 7.30 -2.51
CA ASN A 26 1.37 6.83 -1.77
C ASN A 26 0.73 7.95 -0.94
N ARG A 27 1.52 8.68 -0.18
CA ARG A 27 1.04 9.83 0.61
C ARG A 27 0.46 10.92 -0.27
N ALA A 28 1.15 11.29 -1.34
CA ALA A 28 0.69 12.31 -2.27
C ALA A 28 -0.63 11.93 -2.94
N ALA A 29 -0.78 10.67 -3.35
CA ALA A 29 -2.01 10.16 -3.95
C ALA A 29 -3.18 10.17 -2.95
N PHE A 30 -2.94 9.72 -1.73
CA PHE A 30 -3.95 9.76 -0.67
C PHE A 30 -4.43 11.20 -0.39
N ASN A 31 -3.50 12.12 -0.24
CA ASN A 31 -3.81 13.52 0.06
C ASN A 31 -4.53 14.21 -1.10
N TRP A 32 -4.08 13.96 -2.32
CA TRP A 32 -4.77 14.47 -3.50
C TRP A 32 -6.20 13.91 -3.60
N GLY A 33 -6.35 12.61 -3.35
CA GLY A 33 -7.66 11.94 -3.37
C GLY A 33 -8.60 12.46 -2.30
N LEU A 34 -8.10 12.72 -1.10
CA LEU A 34 -8.88 13.31 -0.01
C LEU A 34 -9.34 14.73 -0.35
N ALA A 35 -8.45 15.56 -0.90
CA ALA A 35 -8.79 16.91 -1.34
C ALA A 35 -9.87 16.89 -2.44
N GLU A 36 -9.73 16.00 -3.41
CA GLU A 36 -10.70 15.82 -4.49
C GLU A 36 -12.05 15.31 -3.98
N TRP A 37 -12.04 14.41 -3.01
CA TRP A 37 -13.26 13.94 -2.33
C TRP A 37 -14.02 15.11 -1.68
N LYS A 38 -13.31 15.93 -0.91
CA LYS A 38 -13.90 17.11 -0.26
C LYS A 38 -14.47 18.09 -1.27
N ARG A 39 -13.73 18.36 -2.34
CA ARG A 39 -14.18 19.27 -3.42
C ARG A 39 -15.46 18.77 -4.06
N GLN A 40 -15.54 17.50 -4.45
CA GLN A 40 -16.73 16.90 -5.06
C GLN A 40 -17.92 16.93 -4.13
N TYR A 41 -17.72 16.62 -2.85
CA TYR A 41 -18.78 16.67 -1.84
C TYR A 41 -19.34 18.09 -1.67
N GLN A 42 -18.48 19.11 -1.62
CA GLN A 42 -18.89 20.52 -1.52
C GLN A 42 -19.66 20.99 -2.76
N ASP A 43 -19.36 20.44 -3.92
CA ASP A 43 -20.07 20.72 -5.17
C ASP A 43 -21.39 19.93 -5.31
N GLY A 44 -21.82 19.22 -4.29
CA GLY A 44 -23.05 18.43 -4.30
C GLY A 44 -22.96 17.09 -5.01
N GLN A 45 -21.75 16.66 -5.39
CA GLN A 45 -21.50 15.36 -6.00
C GLN A 45 -21.41 14.26 -4.94
N LYS A 46 -21.51 13.01 -5.38
CA LYS A 46 -21.29 11.83 -4.53
C LYS A 46 -19.91 11.26 -4.84
N PRO A 47 -18.87 11.58 -4.04
CA PRO A 47 -17.53 11.08 -4.28
C PRO A 47 -17.44 9.55 -4.12
N SER A 48 -16.55 8.94 -4.92
CA SER A 48 -16.14 7.55 -4.72
C SER A 48 -14.63 7.44 -4.96
N ALA A 49 -13.96 6.60 -4.18
CA ALA A 49 -12.52 6.38 -4.31
C ALA A 49 -12.16 5.83 -5.69
N MET A 50 -13.01 4.98 -6.28
CA MET A 50 -12.80 4.42 -7.61
C MET A 50 -12.83 5.49 -8.70
N GLN A 51 -13.78 6.42 -8.67
CA GLN A 51 -13.88 7.51 -9.64
C GLN A 51 -12.72 8.50 -9.48
N ILE A 52 -12.33 8.78 -8.26
CA ILE A 52 -11.17 9.63 -7.95
C ILE A 52 -9.87 8.99 -8.46
N LYS A 53 -9.70 7.69 -8.30
CA LYS A 53 -8.58 6.93 -8.87
C LYS A 53 -8.55 7.03 -10.41
N LYS A 54 -9.70 6.91 -11.07
CA LYS A 54 -9.80 7.07 -12.52
C LYS A 54 -9.35 8.46 -12.96
N LYS A 55 -9.72 9.49 -12.24
CA LYS A 55 -9.28 10.87 -12.50
C LYS A 55 -7.77 11.02 -12.35
N TRP A 56 -7.20 10.48 -11.28
CA TRP A 56 -5.75 10.43 -11.09
C TRP A 56 -5.04 9.78 -12.27
N ASN A 57 -5.50 8.60 -12.70
CA ASN A 57 -4.91 7.85 -13.80
C ASN A 57 -5.02 8.60 -15.14
N ALA A 58 -6.12 9.29 -15.40
CA ALA A 58 -6.32 10.06 -16.62
C ALA A 58 -5.36 11.25 -16.72
N GLU A 59 -4.99 11.84 -15.59
CA GLU A 59 -4.14 13.03 -15.52
C GLU A 59 -2.66 12.71 -15.23
N ILE A 60 -2.31 11.44 -14.99
CA ILE A 60 -1.00 11.06 -14.43
C ILE A 60 0.18 11.51 -15.31
N ASP A 61 0.09 11.36 -16.61
CA ASP A 61 1.21 11.65 -17.52
C ASP A 61 1.48 13.15 -17.64
N GLU A 62 0.45 13.98 -17.59
CA GLU A 62 0.58 15.43 -17.67
C GLU A 62 0.86 16.08 -16.30
N ALA A 63 0.11 15.68 -15.29
CA ALA A 63 0.15 16.33 -13.97
C ALA A 63 1.14 15.68 -13.01
N ARG A 64 1.38 14.35 -13.15
CA ARG A 64 2.15 13.57 -12.16
C ARG A 64 3.08 12.55 -12.80
N PRO A 65 3.92 12.94 -13.77
CA PRO A 65 4.82 11.99 -14.44
C PRO A 65 5.79 11.32 -13.47
N TRP A 66 6.15 11.99 -12.38
CA TRP A 66 7.00 11.46 -11.32
C TRP A 66 6.41 10.21 -10.64
N ALA A 67 5.09 10.04 -10.61
CA ALA A 67 4.44 8.85 -10.05
C ALA A 67 4.74 7.59 -10.89
N ARG A 68 5.00 7.74 -12.19
CA ARG A 68 5.37 6.64 -13.08
C ARG A 68 6.75 6.05 -12.80
N GLU A 69 7.60 6.76 -12.11
CA GLU A 69 8.93 6.26 -11.70
C GLU A 69 8.83 5.21 -10.59
N THR A 70 7.71 5.16 -9.91
CA THR A 70 7.38 4.14 -8.92
C THR A 70 6.53 3.03 -9.55
N CYS A 71 6.00 2.12 -8.75
CA CYS A 71 5.06 1.11 -9.24
C CYS A 71 3.60 1.61 -9.16
N ARG A 72 2.75 1.01 -9.97
CA ARG A 72 1.31 1.34 -9.99
C ARG A 72 0.67 1.22 -8.61
N ASP A 73 1.02 0.19 -7.85
CA ASP A 73 0.44 -0.05 -6.54
C ASP A 73 0.83 0.99 -5.49
N ALA A 74 1.91 1.76 -5.72
CA ALA A 74 2.28 2.85 -4.84
C ALA A 74 1.14 3.88 -4.72
N TYR A 75 0.47 4.22 -5.80
CA TYR A 75 -0.68 5.12 -5.78
C TYR A 75 -2.02 4.39 -5.77
N ALA A 76 -2.15 3.23 -6.42
CA ALA A 76 -3.40 2.47 -6.42
C ALA A 76 -3.83 2.07 -5.02
N SER A 77 -2.91 1.60 -4.18
CA SER A 77 -3.20 1.24 -2.79
C SER A 77 -3.62 2.43 -1.93
N ALA A 78 -3.19 3.64 -2.27
CA ALA A 78 -3.62 4.85 -1.58
C ALA A 78 -5.12 5.11 -1.75
N PHE A 79 -5.66 4.87 -2.94
CA PHE A 79 -7.09 5.04 -3.20
C PHE A 79 -7.94 3.95 -2.53
N GLU A 80 -7.44 2.74 -2.41
CA GLU A 80 -8.07 1.69 -1.61
C GLU A 80 -8.14 2.09 -0.13
N SER A 81 -7.02 2.60 0.41
CA SER A 81 -6.97 3.10 1.79
C SER A 81 -7.92 4.27 2.02
N LEU A 82 -8.04 5.17 1.05
CA LEU A 82 -8.97 6.30 1.11
C LEU A 82 -10.42 5.82 1.17
N GLY A 83 -10.78 4.87 0.30
CA GLY A 83 -12.12 4.27 0.29
C GLY A 83 -12.45 3.58 1.60
N ASP A 84 -11.52 2.78 2.13
CA ASP A 84 -11.68 2.10 3.41
C ASP A 84 -11.82 3.08 4.58
N ALA A 85 -11.06 4.18 4.57
CA ALA A 85 -11.14 5.22 5.60
C ALA A 85 -12.52 5.87 5.63
N PHE A 86 -13.12 6.16 4.47
CA PHE A 86 -14.47 6.71 4.40
C PHE A 86 -15.54 5.69 4.78
N VAL A 87 -15.40 4.43 4.39
CA VAL A 87 -16.32 3.37 4.82
C VAL A 87 -16.35 3.26 6.35
N ARG A 88 -15.19 3.28 7.00
CA ARG A 88 -15.09 3.25 8.47
C ARG A 88 -15.68 4.49 9.12
N PHE A 89 -15.47 5.65 8.53
CA PHE A 89 -16.08 6.90 9.00
C PHE A 89 -17.61 6.83 8.93
N PHE A 90 -18.18 6.41 7.82
CA PHE A 90 -19.64 6.31 7.66
C PHE A 90 -20.27 5.25 8.56
N ARG A 91 -19.51 4.24 8.98
CA ARG A 91 -19.94 3.23 9.96
C ARG A 91 -19.74 3.68 11.41
N GLY A 92 -19.22 4.88 11.64
CA GLY A 92 -18.94 5.39 12.98
C GLY A 92 -17.75 4.74 13.68
N GLN A 93 -16.89 4.05 12.94
CA GLN A 93 -15.74 3.33 13.50
C GLN A 93 -14.50 4.18 13.67
N ASN A 94 -14.35 5.22 12.84
CA ASN A 94 -13.20 6.13 12.85
C ASN A 94 -13.66 7.57 12.63
N ASP A 95 -12.77 8.52 12.96
CA ASP A 95 -12.95 9.92 12.65
C ASP A 95 -12.90 10.17 11.15
N TYR A 96 -13.31 11.37 10.73
CA TYR A 96 -13.20 11.82 9.34
C TYR A 96 -11.74 11.72 8.88
N PRO A 97 -11.47 11.16 7.66
CA PRO A 97 -10.11 11.03 7.18
C PRO A 97 -9.36 12.36 7.18
N SER A 98 -8.10 12.33 7.59
CA SER A 98 -7.22 13.50 7.65
C SER A 98 -6.05 13.36 6.68
N PHE A 99 -5.49 14.51 6.27
CA PHE A 99 -4.30 14.53 5.43
C PHE A 99 -3.11 13.89 6.12
N LYS A 100 -2.36 13.10 5.38
CA LYS A 100 -1.12 12.49 5.85
C LYS A 100 -0.01 13.53 5.85
N LYS A 101 0.82 13.52 6.91
CA LYS A 101 1.90 14.49 7.11
C LYS A 101 3.25 13.80 7.02
N ARG A 102 4.17 14.42 6.27
CA ARG A 102 5.55 13.97 6.21
C ARG A 102 6.17 13.91 7.62
N GLY A 103 6.82 12.80 7.94
CA GLY A 103 7.47 12.59 9.23
C GLY A 103 6.53 12.21 10.38
N LYS A 104 5.22 12.28 10.20
CA LYS A 104 4.22 11.92 11.23
C LYS A 104 3.36 10.72 10.83
N SER A 105 2.98 10.63 9.56
CA SER A 105 2.20 9.51 9.06
C SER A 105 3.09 8.33 8.75
N ARG A 106 2.54 7.11 8.86
CA ARG A 106 3.24 5.89 8.51
C ARG A 106 3.67 5.91 7.05
N MET A 107 4.94 5.61 6.80
CA MET A 107 5.46 5.43 5.44
C MET A 107 5.22 3.99 5.01
N SER A 108 4.29 3.79 4.09
CA SER A 108 3.94 2.46 3.59
C SER A 108 3.23 2.53 2.24
N PHE A 109 3.22 1.39 1.54
CA PHE A 109 2.37 1.14 0.37
C PHE A 109 2.10 -0.36 0.29
N THR A 110 1.01 -0.75 -0.37
CA THR A 110 0.59 -2.14 -0.46
C THR A 110 0.69 -2.64 -1.89
N LEU A 111 1.26 -3.83 -2.05
CA LEU A 111 1.37 -4.55 -3.31
C LEU A 111 0.30 -5.64 -3.38
N ALA A 112 -0.38 -5.73 -4.53
CA ALA A 112 -1.31 -6.81 -4.80
C ALA A 112 -0.57 -8.15 -4.94
N ASN A 113 -1.29 -9.25 -4.79
CA ASN A 113 -0.73 -10.60 -4.78
C ASN A 113 0.06 -10.97 -6.04
N ASP A 114 -0.27 -10.40 -7.19
CA ASP A 114 0.36 -10.65 -8.49
C ASP A 114 1.53 -9.69 -8.80
N LYS A 115 1.83 -8.75 -7.90
CA LYS A 115 2.85 -7.71 -8.10
C LYS A 115 4.18 -8.01 -7.42
N PHE A 116 4.24 -9.02 -6.59
CA PHE A 116 5.46 -9.46 -5.92
C PHE A 116 5.47 -10.97 -5.75
N ALA A 117 6.64 -11.53 -5.50
CA ALA A 117 6.81 -12.94 -5.23
C ALA A 117 7.86 -13.15 -4.14
N VAL A 118 7.71 -14.22 -3.36
CA VAL A 118 8.69 -14.59 -2.31
C VAL A 118 9.12 -16.04 -2.50
N GLU A 119 10.41 -16.27 -2.36
CA GLU A 119 11.01 -17.61 -2.39
C GLU A 119 12.21 -17.62 -1.45
N GLY A 120 12.16 -18.46 -0.41
CA GLY A 120 13.22 -18.46 0.62
C GLY A 120 13.39 -17.07 1.24
N HIS A 121 14.63 -16.54 1.20
CA HIS A 121 14.97 -15.19 1.66
C HIS A 121 14.82 -14.12 0.58
N ASP A 122 14.29 -14.44 -0.58
CA ASP A 122 14.16 -13.54 -1.71
C ASP A 122 12.74 -12.99 -1.83
N ALA A 123 12.61 -11.66 -1.76
CA ALA A 123 11.39 -10.96 -2.12
C ALA A 123 11.61 -10.24 -3.44
N LYS A 124 10.93 -10.68 -4.49
CA LYS A 124 10.98 -10.03 -5.81
C LYS A 124 9.93 -8.92 -5.86
N LEU A 125 10.38 -7.68 -5.89
CA LEU A 125 9.55 -6.49 -5.91
C LEU A 125 9.56 -5.83 -7.30
N PRO A 126 8.51 -5.06 -7.65
CA PRO A 126 8.48 -4.37 -8.94
C PRO A 126 9.68 -3.45 -9.13
N LYS A 127 10.23 -3.41 -10.32
CA LYS A 127 11.32 -2.52 -10.79
C LYS A 127 12.69 -2.67 -10.11
N ILE A 128 12.75 -3.06 -8.84
CA ILE A 128 14.01 -3.15 -8.09
C ILE A 128 14.55 -4.56 -7.93
N GLY A 129 13.82 -5.56 -8.48
CA GLY A 129 14.25 -6.96 -8.45
C GLY A 129 14.17 -7.59 -7.07
N VAL A 130 15.15 -8.42 -6.75
CA VAL A 130 15.19 -9.18 -5.50
C VAL A 130 15.71 -8.32 -4.34
N VAL A 131 14.91 -8.25 -3.27
CA VAL A 131 15.30 -7.67 -1.99
C VAL A 131 15.44 -8.80 -0.98
N ASN A 132 16.54 -8.81 -0.23
CA ASN A 132 16.77 -9.82 0.79
C ASN A 132 15.79 -9.66 1.96
N MET A 133 15.25 -10.79 2.42
CA MET A 133 14.44 -10.90 3.64
C MET A 133 15.25 -11.53 4.77
N ALA A 134 15.13 -11.00 5.98
CA ALA A 134 15.83 -11.51 7.15
C ALA A 134 15.39 -12.93 7.56
N GLU A 135 14.16 -13.29 7.24
CA GLU A 135 13.60 -14.63 7.52
C GLU A 135 12.73 -15.11 6.37
N VAL A 136 12.39 -16.39 6.39
CA VAL A 136 11.52 -17.04 5.41
C VAL A 136 10.07 -16.89 5.82
N LEU A 137 9.14 -16.77 4.85
CA LEU A 137 7.72 -16.74 5.13
C LEU A 137 7.27 -18.01 5.89
N ARG A 138 6.66 -17.82 7.05
CA ARG A 138 6.25 -18.90 7.96
C ARG A 138 5.04 -19.68 7.50
N PHE A 139 4.12 -19.00 6.82
CA PHE A 139 2.82 -19.57 6.52
C PHE A 139 2.76 -20.13 5.11
N VAL A 140 2.17 -21.32 4.98
CA VAL A 140 1.87 -21.94 3.70
C VAL A 140 0.43 -21.61 3.32
N GLY A 141 0.22 -21.12 2.11
CA GLY A 141 -1.11 -20.77 1.61
C GLY A 141 -1.03 -19.76 0.49
N LYS A 142 -2.19 -19.22 0.14
CA LYS A 142 -2.31 -18.20 -0.90
C LYS A 142 -1.92 -16.84 -0.37
N ILE A 143 -0.95 -16.19 -1.03
CA ILE A 143 -0.60 -14.81 -0.72
C ILE A 143 -1.72 -13.90 -1.20
N VAL A 144 -2.22 -13.06 -0.28
CA VAL A 144 -3.31 -12.11 -0.54
C VAL A 144 -2.76 -10.75 -0.94
N LYS A 145 -1.78 -10.25 -0.19
CA LYS A 145 -1.13 -8.95 -0.42
C LYS A 145 0.17 -8.85 0.36
N GLY A 146 0.97 -7.84 0.05
CA GLY A 146 2.16 -7.48 0.81
C GLY A 146 2.20 -5.97 1.08
N THR A 147 2.44 -5.58 2.31
CA THR A 147 2.60 -4.18 2.69
C THR A 147 4.05 -3.88 3.03
N VAL A 148 4.65 -3.00 2.25
CA VAL A 148 5.99 -2.47 2.51
C VAL A 148 5.87 -1.28 3.45
N SER A 149 6.69 -1.24 4.50
CA SER A 149 6.68 -0.13 5.46
C SER A 149 8.08 0.20 5.96
N LEU A 150 8.25 1.47 6.32
CA LEU A 150 9.45 1.98 6.97
C LEU A 150 9.10 2.37 8.40
N LYS A 151 9.86 1.81 9.37
CA LYS A 151 9.71 2.15 10.79
C LYS A 151 11.06 2.19 11.46
N ALA A 152 11.38 3.27 12.15
CA ALA A 152 12.65 3.46 12.86
C ALA A 152 13.88 3.15 11.98
N GLY A 153 13.87 3.62 10.74
CA GLY A 153 14.95 3.43 9.77
C GLY A 153 15.05 2.02 9.18
N ARG A 154 14.08 1.14 9.45
CA ARG A 154 14.10 -0.26 9.00
C ARG A 154 12.91 -0.54 8.08
N TRP A 155 13.16 -1.27 7.00
CA TRP A 155 12.16 -1.69 6.04
C TRP A 155 11.57 -3.05 6.40
N TYR A 156 10.27 -3.20 6.19
CA TYR A 156 9.51 -4.42 6.45
C TYR A 156 8.60 -4.73 5.29
N LEU A 157 8.37 -6.03 5.08
CA LEU A 157 7.33 -6.55 4.20
C LEU A 157 6.38 -7.40 5.06
N SER A 158 5.14 -6.96 5.23
CA SER A 158 4.11 -7.72 5.90
C SER A 158 3.31 -8.49 4.85
N ILE A 159 3.44 -9.82 4.85
CA ILE A 159 2.80 -10.69 3.87
C ILE A 159 1.55 -11.28 4.48
N THR A 160 0.40 -10.99 3.88
CA THR A 160 -0.88 -11.55 4.28
C THR A 160 -1.15 -12.82 3.48
N VAL A 161 -1.39 -13.92 4.19
CA VAL A 161 -1.57 -15.26 3.62
C VAL A 161 -2.90 -15.83 4.06
N GLU A 162 -3.65 -16.40 3.13
CA GLU A 162 -4.82 -17.23 3.42
C GLU A 162 -4.36 -18.68 3.61
N THR A 163 -4.38 -19.13 4.86
CA THR A 163 -3.98 -20.49 5.23
C THR A 163 -5.19 -21.41 5.29
N PRO A 164 -5.03 -22.72 5.04
CA PRO A 164 -6.10 -23.69 5.26
C PRO A 164 -6.58 -23.65 6.72
N ASP A 165 -7.89 -23.83 6.92
CA ASP A 165 -8.44 -23.98 8.24
C ASP A 165 -7.94 -25.28 8.86
N VAL A 166 -7.38 -25.19 10.09
CA VAL A 166 -6.99 -26.38 10.83
C VAL A 166 -8.27 -27.02 11.37
N GLN A 167 -8.65 -28.17 10.78
CA GLN A 167 -9.68 -29.00 11.40
C GLN A 167 -9.10 -29.51 12.73
N ARG A 168 -9.64 -28.99 13.83
CA ARG A 168 -9.34 -29.59 15.13
C ARG A 168 -9.90 -31.02 15.10
N ALA A 169 -9.02 -32.00 15.22
CA ALA A 169 -9.46 -33.37 15.48
C ALA A 169 -10.36 -33.36 16.73
N LYS A 170 -11.57 -33.90 16.59
CA LYS A 170 -12.49 -34.08 17.72
C LYS A 170 -11.95 -35.15 18.64
#